data_c589ffce777bece9250626b78b9463f9
#
_entry.id   c589ffce777bece9250626b78b9463f9
#
_cell.length_a   1.000
_cell.length_b   1.000
_cell.length_c   1.000
_cell.angle_alpha   90.00
_cell.angle_beta   90.00
_cell.angle_gamma   90.00
#
_symmetry.space_group_name_H-M   'P 1'
#
loop_
_entity.id
_entity.type
_entity.pdbx_description
1 polymer ?
#
loop_
_entity_poly.entity_id
_entity_poly.type
_entity_poly.pdbx_seq_one_letter_code
_entity_poly.pdbx_strand_id
1 'polypeptide(L)'
;FNLDIPALQNSTVRKAIAMAVDYDAINQNAMTGQSPTFADVPRSCMNPTPGEQASFDHDAVKDLQWIGNDLDGANAMLDAAGIVDSDGDGWRELDGQKLSLNACCPNGWTDWMAAMEIVAAAGEKIGIEITTEFPEWSVYQTVVTAATQTDYDIFMMWTDSATPAQPWGRVRMLMSSEFNGVEGNWSGNWGHYSNPDIDTIIKQIPVETDAAKLKELYTEAVKIYLIDVPSFSLMYRPDKFHAVNESVWTNFPDSEDGRNIPPSDCTDGYGIAALYDLELVNP
;
A
#
# COMPACT_ATOMS: atom_id res chain seq x y z
N PHE A 1 -7.47 4.18 -1.25
CA PHE A 1 -8.60 5.11 -1.38
C PHE A 1 -9.54 4.64 -2.48
N ASN A 2 -10.83 4.83 -2.29
CA ASN A 2 -11.84 4.64 -3.31
C ASN A 2 -12.06 5.95 -4.08
N LEU A 3 -11.65 5.99 -5.35
CA LEU A 3 -11.74 7.20 -6.16
C LEU A 3 -13.11 7.37 -6.86
N ASP A 4 -14.05 6.44 -6.67
CA ASP A 4 -15.45 6.65 -7.04
C ASP A 4 -16.15 7.62 -6.06
N ILE A 5 -15.58 7.83 -4.85
CA ILE A 5 -16.09 8.73 -3.83
C ILE A 5 -15.67 10.18 -4.13
N PRO A 6 -16.60 11.12 -4.27
CA PRO A 6 -16.29 12.50 -4.68
C PRO A 6 -15.25 13.19 -3.81
N ALA A 7 -15.33 13.05 -2.49
CA ALA A 7 -14.36 13.65 -1.55
C ALA A 7 -12.93 13.11 -1.78
N LEU A 8 -12.81 11.84 -2.16
CA LEU A 8 -11.55 11.17 -2.40
C LEU A 8 -11.02 11.34 -3.82
N GLN A 9 -11.72 12.02 -4.73
CA GLN A 9 -11.16 12.49 -5.98
C GLN A 9 -10.17 13.65 -5.78
N ASN A 10 -10.26 14.37 -4.66
CA ASN A 10 -9.31 15.42 -4.30
C ASN A 10 -8.01 14.83 -3.73
N SER A 11 -6.91 14.94 -4.47
CA SER A 11 -5.60 14.41 -4.05
C SER A 11 -5.04 15.08 -2.80
N THR A 12 -5.42 16.33 -2.51
CA THR A 12 -5.03 17.02 -1.26
C THR A 12 -5.60 16.33 -0.04
N VAL A 13 -6.87 15.92 -0.08
CA VAL A 13 -7.51 15.16 0.99
C VAL A 13 -6.78 13.83 1.20
N ARG A 14 -6.53 13.08 0.13
CA ARG A 14 -5.82 11.80 0.22
C ARG A 14 -4.41 11.94 0.78
N LYS A 15 -3.67 12.95 0.30
CA LYS A 15 -2.30 13.21 0.76
C LYS A 15 -2.26 13.65 2.22
N ALA A 16 -3.17 14.52 2.65
CA ALA A 16 -3.27 14.95 4.03
C ALA A 16 -3.55 13.78 4.98
N ILE A 17 -4.48 12.89 4.63
CA ILE A 17 -4.72 11.66 5.41
C ILE A 17 -3.45 10.81 5.48
N ALA A 18 -2.77 10.56 4.35
CA ALA A 18 -1.55 9.75 4.32
C ALA A 18 -0.40 10.37 5.14
N MET A 19 -0.27 11.70 5.16
CA MET A 19 0.72 12.43 5.97
C MET A 19 0.40 12.39 7.46
N ALA A 20 -0.88 12.42 7.84
CA ALA A 20 -1.29 12.43 9.24
C ALA A 20 -1.13 11.07 9.94
N VAL A 21 -1.10 9.96 9.21
CA VAL A 21 -1.01 8.61 9.78
C VAL A 21 0.30 8.41 10.54
N ASP A 22 0.17 7.88 11.76
CA ASP A 22 1.30 7.45 12.60
C ASP A 22 1.73 6.03 12.23
N TYR A 23 2.68 5.92 11.30
CA TYR A 23 3.19 4.63 10.83
C TYR A 23 4.05 3.92 11.88
N ASP A 24 4.66 4.65 12.82
CA ASP A 24 5.37 4.04 13.95
C ASP A 24 4.38 3.35 14.88
N ALA A 25 3.24 3.98 15.16
CA ALA A 25 2.18 3.33 15.93
C ALA A 25 1.64 2.08 15.23
N ILE A 26 1.50 2.09 13.89
CA ILE A 26 1.14 0.88 13.14
C ILE A 26 2.20 -0.19 13.29
N ASN A 27 3.48 0.15 13.12
CA ASN A 27 4.57 -0.82 13.33
C ASN A 27 4.54 -1.44 14.72
N GLN A 28 4.38 -0.65 15.77
CA GLN A 28 4.42 -1.14 17.15
C GLN A 28 3.15 -1.89 17.55
N ASN A 29 1.97 -1.36 17.23
CA ASN A 29 0.70 -1.84 17.78
C ASN A 29 0.02 -2.87 16.86
N ALA A 30 0.12 -2.70 15.54
CA ALA A 30 -0.46 -3.62 14.57
C ALA A 30 0.52 -4.70 14.12
N MET A 31 1.80 -4.35 13.94
CA MET A 31 2.83 -5.23 13.35
C MET A 31 3.81 -5.80 14.38
N THR A 32 3.65 -5.52 15.66
CA THR A 32 4.54 -6.01 16.75
C THR A 32 6.03 -5.75 16.49
N GLY A 33 6.35 -4.60 15.89
CA GLY A 33 7.72 -4.20 15.54
C GLY A 33 8.28 -4.86 14.27
N GLN A 34 7.47 -5.56 13.48
CA GLN A 34 7.93 -6.32 12.31
C GLN A 34 8.00 -5.49 11.01
N SER A 35 7.72 -4.21 11.08
CA SER A 35 7.78 -3.30 9.93
C SER A 35 8.62 -2.03 10.20
N PRO A 36 9.77 -2.12 10.92
CA PRO A 36 10.48 -0.94 11.40
C PRO A 36 11.04 -0.08 10.27
N THR A 37 11.57 -0.70 9.24
CA THR A 37 12.19 0.00 8.10
C THR A 37 11.16 0.86 7.36
N PHE A 38 9.91 0.45 7.35
CA PHE A 38 8.86 1.15 6.61
C PHE A 38 8.41 2.45 7.28
N ALA A 39 8.55 2.56 8.60
CA ALA A 39 8.23 3.77 9.34
C ALA A 39 9.14 4.95 8.94
N ASP A 40 10.43 4.67 8.72
CA ASP A 40 11.46 5.67 8.47
C ASP A 40 11.67 6.01 6.98
N VAL A 41 11.08 5.24 6.06
CA VAL A 41 11.26 5.45 4.62
C VAL A 41 10.15 6.35 4.07
N PRO A 42 10.49 7.39 3.28
CA PRO A 42 9.50 8.21 2.59
C PRO A 42 8.55 7.36 1.75
N ARG A 43 7.26 7.69 1.78
CA ARG A 43 6.22 6.91 1.11
C ARG A 43 6.30 7.02 -0.40
N SER A 44 6.11 5.92 -1.08
CA SER A 44 5.94 5.84 -2.53
C SER A 44 5.26 4.53 -2.92
N CYS A 45 5.11 4.26 -4.22
CA CYS A 45 4.67 2.95 -4.72
C CYS A 45 5.75 1.87 -4.62
N MET A 46 6.96 2.22 -4.14
CA MET A 46 8.09 1.30 -4.01
C MET A 46 8.21 0.79 -2.58
N ASN A 47 8.55 -0.48 -2.42
CA ASN A 47 8.89 -1.03 -1.11
C ASN A 47 10.25 -0.52 -0.63
N PRO A 48 10.52 -0.53 0.69
CA PRO A 48 11.78 -0.07 1.27
C PRO A 48 12.91 -1.10 1.12
N THR A 49 12.96 -1.82 0.00
CA THR A 49 14.04 -2.75 -0.33
C THR A 49 15.14 -2.05 -1.12
N PRO A 50 16.41 -2.41 -0.94
CA PRO A 50 17.51 -1.76 -1.66
C PRO A 50 17.34 -1.78 -3.17
N GLY A 51 16.84 -2.88 -3.74
CA GLY A 51 16.61 -3.02 -5.18
C GLY A 51 15.54 -2.08 -5.72
N GLU A 52 14.40 -1.98 -5.03
CA GLU A 52 13.33 -1.08 -5.45
C GLU A 52 13.70 0.38 -5.24
N GLN A 53 14.36 0.70 -4.13
CA GLN A 53 14.82 2.06 -3.86
C GLN A 53 15.92 2.51 -4.85
N ALA A 54 16.69 1.60 -5.44
CA ALA A 54 17.66 1.92 -6.49
C ALA A 54 17.00 2.13 -7.87
N SER A 55 15.76 1.71 -8.08
CA SER A 55 15.07 1.71 -9.36
C SER A 55 14.63 3.08 -9.85
N PHE A 56 14.61 4.10 -9.00
CA PHE A 56 14.19 5.47 -9.34
C PHE A 56 15.15 6.53 -8.82
N ASP A 57 14.99 7.76 -9.25
CA ASP A 57 15.81 8.90 -8.84
C ASP A 57 15.20 9.61 -7.63
N HIS A 58 15.80 9.43 -6.45
CA HIS A 58 15.37 10.05 -5.20
C HIS A 58 15.43 11.58 -5.22
N ASP A 59 16.46 12.17 -5.86
CA ASP A 59 16.59 13.63 -5.95
C ASP A 59 15.47 14.26 -6.78
N ALA A 60 15.00 13.55 -7.80
CA ALA A 60 13.93 14.01 -8.67
C ALA A 60 12.54 14.01 -8.00
N VAL A 61 12.39 13.30 -6.87
CA VAL A 61 11.10 13.13 -6.19
C VAL A 61 11.08 13.63 -4.74
N LYS A 62 12.23 14.06 -4.20
CA LYS A 62 12.39 14.40 -2.77
C LYS A 62 11.40 15.43 -2.24
N ASP A 63 11.07 16.43 -3.06
CA ASP A 63 10.14 17.50 -2.66
C ASP A 63 8.66 17.07 -2.73
N LEU A 64 8.37 15.91 -3.28
CA LEU A 64 7.04 15.30 -3.36
C LEU A 64 6.80 14.28 -2.25
N GLN A 65 7.87 13.72 -1.70
CA GLN A 65 7.81 12.68 -0.68
C GLN A 65 7.32 13.22 0.65
N TRP A 66 6.69 12.37 1.44
CA TRP A 66 6.28 12.64 2.81
C TRP A 66 6.67 11.50 3.74
N ILE A 67 6.85 11.82 5.00
CA ILE A 67 6.93 10.86 6.12
C ILE A 67 5.64 11.04 6.93
N GLY A 68 5.17 9.98 7.56
CA GLY A 68 3.94 10.03 8.36
C GLY A 68 4.08 10.84 9.66
N ASN A 69 2.94 10.99 10.35
CA ASN A 69 2.79 11.75 11.59
C ASN A 69 3.12 13.25 11.44
N ASP A 70 3.00 13.79 10.21
CA ASP A 70 3.15 15.21 9.90
C ASP A 70 1.79 15.91 9.95
N LEU A 71 1.28 16.10 11.17
CA LEU A 71 -0.01 16.75 11.40
C LEU A 71 0.00 18.23 10.99
N ASP A 72 1.09 18.95 11.24
CA ASP A 72 1.22 20.36 10.90
C ASP A 72 1.23 20.55 9.39
N GLY A 73 2.00 19.74 8.65
CA GLY A 73 2.02 19.76 7.20
C GLY A 73 0.68 19.37 6.57
N ALA A 74 0.01 18.36 7.11
CA ALA A 74 -1.31 17.94 6.65
C ALA A 74 -2.36 19.03 6.85
N ASN A 75 -2.41 19.65 8.04
CA ASN A 75 -3.32 20.77 8.33
C ASN A 75 -3.03 21.98 7.44
N ALA A 76 -1.77 22.38 7.30
CA ALA A 76 -1.39 23.51 6.45
C ALA A 76 -1.77 23.27 4.98
N MET A 77 -1.65 22.03 4.49
CA MET A 77 -2.03 21.66 3.14
C MET A 77 -3.55 21.77 2.92
N LEU A 78 -4.35 21.29 3.87
CA LEU A 78 -5.82 21.40 3.83
C LEU A 78 -6.27 22.86 3.88
N ASP A 79 -5.68 23.66 4.80
CA ASP A 79 -5.98 25.09 4.93
C ASP A 79 -5.66 25.86 3.63
N ALA A 80 -4.49 25.59 3.02
CA ALA A 80 -4.09 26.22 1.77
C ALA A 80 -5.02 25.87 0.59
N ALA A 81 -5.66 24.70 0.64
CA ALA A 81 -6.64 24.27 -0.34
C ALA A 81 -8.07 24.78 -0.05
N GLY A 82 -8.27 25.54 1.05
CA GLY A 82 -9.58 26.04 1.47
C GLY A 82 -10.49 24.96 2.07
N ILE A 83 -9.93 23.81 2.45
CA ILE A 83 -10.63 22.71 3.13
C ILE A 83 -10.53 22.99 4.62
N VAL A 84 -11.50 23.69 5.16
CA VAL A 84 -11.51 24.22 6.53
C VAL A 84 -12.78 23.88 7.25
N ASP A 85 -12.79 23.90 8.57
CA ASP A 85 -14.00 23.87 9.40
C ASP A 85 -14.67 25.25 9.32
N SER A 86 -15.69 25.36 8.49
CA SER A 86 -16.36 26.64 8.20
C SER A 86 -17.56 26.93 9.10
N ASP A 87 -18.14 25.91 9.73
CA ASP A 87 -19.30 26.04 10.61
C ASP A 87 -18.97 25.90 12.10
N GLY A 88 -17.75 25.47 12.43
CA GLY A 88 -17.21 25.37 13.79
C GLY A 88 -17.63 24.09 14.53
N ASP A 89 -18.01 23.04 13.80
CA ASP A 89 -18.38 21.75 14.38
C ASP A 89 -17.19 20.83 14.71
N GLY A 90 -15.97 21.26 14.33
CA GLY A 90 -14.72 20.56 14.56
C GLY A 90 -14.25 19.70 13.37
N TRP A 91 -15.01 19.68 12.29
CA TRP A 91 -14.71 18.92 11.09
C TRP A 91 -14.60 19.82 9.87
N ARG A 92 -13.74 19.44 8.95
CA ARG A 92 -13.50 20.20 7.71
C ARG A 92 -14.54 19.87 6.65
N GLU A 93 -14.85 20.86 5.81
CA GLU A 93 -15.70 20.70 4.65
C GLU A 93 -14.90 20.75 3.34
N LEU A 94 -15.36 19.98 2.37
CA LEU A 94 -15.01 20.09 0.96
C LEU A 94 -16.28 20.41 0.17
N ASP A 95 -16.26 21.52 -0.57
CA ASP A 95 -17.42 22.00 -1.34
C ASP A 95 -18.72 22.17 -0.49
N GLY A 96 -18.54 22.57 0.77
CA GLY A 96 -19.64 22.77 1.73
C GLY A 96 -20.24 21.48 2.29
N GLN A 97 -19.56 20.35 2.09
CA GLN A 97 -19.94 19.07 2.68
C GLN A 97 -18.88 18.63 3.68
N LYS A 98 -19.31 18.23 4.89
CA LYS A 98 -18.43 17.66 5.90
C LYS A 98 -17.66 16.47 5.33
N LEU A 99 -16.35 16.44 5.58
CA LEU A 99 -15.51 15.30 5.27
C LEU A 99 -15.74 14.19 6.30
N SER A 100 -16.63 13.25 5.95
CA SER A 100 -16.95 12.08 6.75
C SER A 100 -16.74 10.84 5.90
N LEU A 101 -15.81 9.98 6.32
CA LEU A 101 -15.34 8.80 5.58
C LEU A 101 -15.45 7.55 6.47
N ASN A 102 -15.43 6.39 5.85
CA ASN A 102 -15.23 5.11 6.54
C ASN A 102 -13.91 4.45 6.14
N ALA A 103 -13.27 3.76 7.10
CA ALA A 103 -12.05 2.98 6.91
C ALA A 103 -12.33 1.51 7.20
N CYS A 104 -12.15 0.64 6.21
CA CYS A 104 -12.63 -0.73 6.24
C CYS A 104 -11.53 -1.76 6.04
N CYS A 105 -11.66 -2.87 6.75
CA CYS A 105 -10.92 -4.10 6.49
C CYS A 105 -11.72 -5.31 7.01
N PRO A 106 -11.33 -6.55 6.65
CA PRO A 106 -12.05 -7.73 7.12
C PRO A 106 -12.01 -7.90 8.64
N ASN A 107 -13.14 -8.30 9.21
CA ASN A 107 -13.23 -8.70 10.62
C ASN A 107 -12.28 -9.88 10.91
N GLY A 108 -11.62 -9.81 12.08
CA GLY A 108 -10.68 -10.84 12.53
C GLY A 108 -9.26 -10.72 11.98
N TRP A 109 -9.01 -9.80 11.05
CA TRP A 109 -7.66 -9.46 10.56
C TRP A 109 -7.06 -8.39 11.48
N THR A 110 -6.60 -8.82 12.63
CA THR A 110 -6.33 -7.95 13.79
C THR A 110 -5.27 -6.88 13.55
N ASP A 111 -4.26 -7.16 12.74
CA ASP A 111 -3.24 -6.21 12.33
C ASP A 111 -3.84 -5.13 11.41
N TRP A 112 -4.70 -5.52 10.48
CA TRP A 112 -5.39 -4.57 9.60
C TRP A 112 -6.40 -3.73 10.37
N MET A 113 -7.17 -4.34 11.28
CA MET A 113 -8.13 -3.62 12.12
C MET A 113 -7.43 -2.55 12.95
N ALA A 114 -6.33 -2.90 13.64
CA ALA A 114 -5.54 -1.94 14.40
C ALA A 114 -4.96 -0.81 13.54
N ALA A 115 -4.53 -1.12 12.31
CA ALA A 115 -4.06 -0.10 11.37
C ALA A 115 -5.17 0.86 10.94
N MET A 116 -6.39 0.35 10.66
CA MET A 116 -7.54 1.20 10.31
C MET A 116 -7.96 2.11 11.46
N GLU A 117 -7.92 1.64 12.70
CA GLU A 117 -8.18 2.47 13.89
C GLU A 117 -7.15 3.61 14.02
N ILE A 118 -5.88 3.35 13.70
CA ILE A 118 -4.84 4.39 13.68
C ILE A 118 -5.07 5.40 12.56
N VAL A 119 -5.54 4.95 11.39
CA VAL A 119 -5.94 5.85 10.29
C VAL A 119 -7.12 6.73 10.71
N ALA A 120 -8.13 6.17 11.37
CA ALA A 120 -9.27 6.94 11.87
C ALA A 120 -8.83 8.00 12.90
N ALA A 121 -7.99 7.61 13.85
CA ALA A 121 -7.44 8.55 14.83
C ALA A 121 -6.54 9.64 14.21
N ALA A 122 -5.89 9.36 13.09
CA ALA A 122 -5.14 10.36 12.33
C ALA A 122 -6.07 11.38 11.64
N GLY A 123 -7.19 10.90 11.07
CA GLY A 123 -8.21 11.76 10.47
C GLY A 123 -8.77 12.78 11.47
N GLU A 124 -9.11 12.34 12.69
CA GLU A 124 -9.62 13.21 13.76
C GLU A 124 -8.65 14.37 14.05
N LYS A 125 -7.34 14.11 14.09
CA LYS A 125 -6.31 15.13 14.37
C LYS A 125 -6.18 16.21 13.30
N ILE A 126 -6.67 15.95 12.10
CA ILE A 126 -6.66 16.91 10.99
C ILE A 126 -8.07 17.36 10.59
N GLY A 127 -9.07 17.12 11.44
CA GLY A 127 -10.45 17.57 11.24
C GLY A 127 -11.18 16.80 10.12
N ILE A 128 -10.79 15.57 9.81
CA ILE A 128 -11.52 14.68 8.89
C ILE A 128 -12.12 13.54 9.72
N GLU A 129 -13.44 13.42 9.73
CA GLU A 129 -14.12 12.32 10.41
C GLU A 129 -13.86 11.01 9.63
N ILE A 130 -13.25 10.03 10.31
CA ILE A 130 -13.06 8.71 9.74
C ILE A 130 -13.56 7.68 10.76
N THR A 131 -14.59 6.94 10.40
CA THR A 131 -15.12 5.84 11.21
C THR A 131 -14.56 4.51 10.71
N THR A 132 -14.47 3.50 11.59
CA THR A 132 -13.99 2.17 11.18
C THR A 132 -15.16 1.20 11.02
N GLU A 133 -15.05 0.31 10.04
CA GLU A 133 -16.00 -0.77 9.78
C GLU A 133 -15.25 -2.07 9.45
N PHE A 134 -15.69 -3.19 10.07
CA PHE A 134 -15.03 -4.48 9.94
C PHE A 134 -16.03 -5.57 9.53
N PRO A 135 -16.41 -5.61 8.25
CA PRO A 135 -17.33 -6.63 7.73
C PRO A 135 -16.66 -8.00 7.65
N GLU A 136 -17.48 -9.03 7.56
CA GLU A 136 -17.00 -10.38 7.26
C GLU A 136 -16.29 -10.44 5.89
N TRP A 137 -15.26 -11.28 5.79
CA TRP A 137 -14.43 -11.40 4.57
C TRP A 137 -15.25 -11.59 3.29
N SER A 138 -16.30 -12.44 3.33
CA SER A 138 -17.15 -12.70 2.16
C SER A 138 -17.90 -11.46 1.65
N VAL A 139 -18.30 -10.56 2.56
CA VAL A 139 -18.93 -9.29 2.22
C VAL A 139 -17.86 -8.32 1.70
N TYR A 140 -16.79 -8.16 2.46
CA TYR A 140 -15.68 -7.26 2.14
C TYR A 140 -15.12 -7.49 0.73
N GLN A 141 -14.75 -8.74 0.42
CA GLN A 141 -14.19 -9.07 -0.90
C GLN A 141 -15.15 -8.76 -2.06
N THR A 142 -16.45 -8.98 -1.87
CA THR A 142 -17.44 -8.70 -2.92
C THR A 142 -17.50 -7.21 -3.23
N VAL A 143 -17.44 -6.36 -2.20
CA VAL A 143 -17.48 -4.90 -2.37
C VAL A 143 -16.18 -4.40 -3.00
N VAL A 144 -15.01 -4.76 -2.46
CA VAL A 144 -13.74 -4.21 -2.95
C VAL A 144 -13.33 -4.71 -4.34
N THR A 145 -13.92 -5.82 -4.82
CA THR A 145 -13.65 -6.35 -6.17
C THR A 145 -14.75 -6.02 -7.18
N ALA A 146 -15.77 -5.26 -6.79
CA ALA A 146 -16.85 -4.86 -7.69
C ALA A 146 -16.36 -3.91 -8.80
N ALA A 147 -17.04 -3.92 -9.94
CA ALA A 147 -16.75 -3.03 -11.05
C ALA A 147 -16.96 -1.54 -10.73
N THR A 148 -17.81 -1.27 -9.75
CA THR A 148 -18.03 0.05 -9.13
C THR A 148 -18.19 -0.15 -7.63
N GLN A 149 -17.61 0.72 -6.82
CA GLN A 149 -17.64 0.58 -5.38
C GLN A 149 -18.07 1.90 -4.74
N THR A 150 -19.08 1.86 -3.87
CA THR A 150 -19.62 3.04 -3.19
C THR A 150 -19.75 2.87 -1.67
N ASP A 151 -19.41 1.70 -1.12
CA ASP A 151 -19.68 1.37 0.27
C ASP A 151 -18.47 1.62 1.19
N TYR A 152 -17.25 1.52 0.67
CA TYR A 152 -16.03 1.75 1.45
C TYR A 152 -15.21 2.90 0.85
N ASP A 153 -14.87 3.89 1.68
CA ASP A 153 -14.10 5.06 1.27
C ASP A 153 -12.59 4.79 1.30
N ILE A 154 -12.12 4.25 2.42
CA ILE A 154 -10.74 3.82 2.63
C ILE A 154 -10.77 2.34 2.97
N PHE A 155 -10.04 1.52 2.26
CA PHE A 155 -10.03 0.09 2.51
C PHE A 155 -8.65 -0.50 2.30
N MET A 156 -8.39 -1.60 3.00
CA MET A 156 -7.09 -2.24 3.01
C MET A 156 -7.04 -3.42 2.04
N MET A 157 -6.06 -3.40 1.14
CA MET A 157 -5.75 -4.51 0.25
C MET A 157 -4.24 -4.73 0.24
N TRP A 158 -3.82 -5.92 -0.15
CA TRP A 158 -2.41 -6.24 -0.33
C TRP A 158 -1.89 -5.76 -1.68
N THR A 159 -0.60 -5.69 -1.82
CA THR A 159 0.09 -5.57 -3.10
C THR A 159 1.01 -6.77 -3.31
N ASP A 160 1.46 -6.98 -4.54
CA ASP A 160 2.47 -8.00 -4.83
C ASP A 160 3.68 -7.86 -3.91
N SER A 161 4.18 -8.99 -3.45
CA SER A 161 5.42 -9.05 -2.71
C SER A 161 6.57 -8.49 -3.54
N ALA A 162 7.59 -7.99 -2.84
CA ALA A 162 8.80 -7.51 -3.48
C ALA A 162 9.42 -8.61 -4.34
N THR A 163 9.32 -8.47 -5.64
CA THR A 163 10.25 -9.21 -6.51
C THR A 163 11.54 -8.39 -6.58
N PRO A 164 12.69 -8.97 -6.28
CA PRO A 164 13.95 -8.21 -6.21
C PRO A 164 14.32 -7.52 -7.51
N ALA A 165 13.74 -7.94 -8.61
CA ALA A 165 14.18 -7.54 -9.94
C ALA A 165 13.31 -6.46 -10.59
N GLN A 166 12.02 -6.38 -10.32
CA GLN A 166 11.15 -5.41 -11.01
C GLN A 166 9.88 -5.07 -10.20
N PRO A 167 9.73 -3.83 -9.73
CA PRO A 167 8.52 -3.36 -9.07
C PRO A 167 7.34 -3.12 -10.03
N TRP A 168 7.45 -3.49 -11.32
CA TRP A 168 6.45 -3.28 -12.34
C TRP A 168 5.08 -3.87 -11.98
N GLY A 169 5.06 -5.09 -11.47
CA GLY A 169 3.81 -5.77 -11.06
C GLY A 169 3.05 -4.94 -10.04
N ARG A 170 3.76 -4.40 -9.04
CA ARG A 170 3.14 -3.54 -8.01
C ARG A 170 2.69 -2.19 -8.57
N VAL A 171 3.50 -1.52 -9.39
CA VAL A 171 3.12 -0.26 -10.03
C VAL A 171 1.85 -0.46 -10.87
N ARG A 172 1.78 -1.55 -11.63
CA ARG A 172 0.59 -1.94 -12.40
C ARG A 172 -0.60 -2.24 -11.50
N MET A 173 -0.41 -3.06 -10.46
CA MET A 173 -1.45 -3.41 -9.50
C MET A 173 -2.04 -2.19 -8.78
N LEU A 174 -1.23 -1.19 -8.48
CA LEU A 174 -1.67 0.00 -7.76
C LEU A 174 -2.35 1.03 -8.66
N MET A 175 -1.96 1.14 -9.95
CA MET A 175 -2.27 2.32 -10.74
C MET A 175 -2.82 2.04 -12.15
N SER A 176 -2.85 0.80 -12.65
CA SER A 176 -3.33 0.55 -14.02
C SER A 176 -4.84 0.65 -14.12
N SER A 177 -5.32 1.52 -15.03
CA SER A 177 -6.75 1.67 -15.31
C SER A 177 -7.36 0.47 -16.05
N GLU A 178 -6.55 -0.48 -16.52
CA GLU A 178 -7.04 -1.70 -17.19
C GLU A 178 -7.91 -2.58 -16.28
N PHE A 179 -7.80 -2.40 -14.97
CA PHE A 179 -8.58 -3.14 -13.98
C PHE A 179 -9.93 -2.48 -13.64
N ASN A 180 -10.13 -1.22 -14.05
CA ASN A 180 -11.35 -0.47 -13.74
C ASN A 180 -12.56 -1.04 -14.49
N GLY A 181 -13.71 -1.10 -13.82
CA GLY A 181 -14.95 -1.61 -14.40
C GLY A 181 -14.97 -3.13 -14.60
N VAL A 182 -14.04 -3.89 -14.01
CA VAL A 182 -13.98 -5.33 -14.09
C VAL A 182 -14.64 -5.93 -12.85
N GLU A 183 -15.76 -6.62 -13.04
CA GLU A 183 -16.45 -7.31 -11.93
C GLU A 183 -15.64 -8.49 -11.41
N GLY A 184 -15.53 -8.61 -10.09
CA GLY A 184 -14.73 -9.64 -9.43
C GLY A 184 -13.23 -9.47 -9.66
N ASN A 185 -12.75 -8.22 -9.76
CA ASN A 185 -11.36 -7.90 -10.01
C ASN A 185 -10.44 -8.27 -8.83
N TRP A 186 -9.59 -9.27 -9.03
CA TRP A 186 -8.53 -9.66 -8.08
C TRP A 186 -7.13 -9.20 -8.50
N SER A 187 -7.02 -8.46 -9.60
CA SER A 187 -5.72 -8.13 -10.21
C SER A 187 -5.12 -6.81 -9.74
N GLY A 188 -5.90 -5.93 -9.13
CA GLY A 188 -5.39 -4.66 -8.59
C GLY A 188 -6.26 -3.44 -8.91
N ASN A 189 -5.75 -2.27 -8.58
CA ASN A 189 -6.39 -0.96 -8.73
C ASN A 189 -7.84 -0.92 -8.21
N TRP A 190 -8.04 -1.53 -7.06
CA TRP A 190 -9.37 -1.61 -6.44
C TRP A 190 -9.96 -0.25 -6.04
N GLY A 191 -9.12 0.78 -5.99
CA GLY A 191 -9.53 2.17 -5.77
C GLY A 191 -9.96 2.91 -7.03
N HIS A 192 -10.00 2.26 -8.18
CA HIS A 192 -10.43 2.78 -9.48
C HIS A 192 -9.67 4.03 -9.95
N TYR A 193 -8.39 4.13 -9.58
CA TYR A 193 -7.53 5.20 -10.09
C TYR A 193 -7.40 5.14 -11.60
N SER A 194 -7.35 6.31 -12.24
CA SER A 194 -7.18 6.42 -13.69
C SER A 194 -6.30 7.60 -14.04
N ASN A 195 -5.21 7.34 -14.76
CA ASN A 195 -4.33 8.35 -15.30
C ASN A 195 -3.67 7.82 -16.60
N PRO A 196 -3.92 8.42 -17.77
CA PRO A 196 -3.39 7.93 -19.05
C PRO A 196 -1.86 7.91 -19.13
N ASP A 197 -1.17 8.80 -18.39
CA ASP A 197 0.28 8.88 -18.42
C ASP A 197 0.90 7.68 -17.72
N ILE A 198 0.37 7.29 -16.55
CA ILE A 198 0.84 6.09 -15.86
C ILE A 198 0.52 4.82 -16.64
N ASP A 199 -0.65 4.73 -17.30
CA ASP A 199 -1.00 3.59 -18.14
C ASP A 199 0.00 3.43 -19.31
N THR A 200 0.49 4.54 -19.84
CA THR A 200 1.53 4.55 -20.89
C THR A 200 2.86 4.04 -20.32
N ILE A 201 3.28 4.53 -19.15
CA ILE A 201 4.51 4.11 -18.49
C ILE A 201 4.46 2.62 -18.16
N ILE A 202 3.36 2.12 -17.59
CA ILE A 202 3.17 0.71 -17.24
C ILE A 202 3.34 -0.21 -18.48
N LYS A 203 2.93 0.23 -19.66
CA LYS A 203 3.11 -0.53 -20.92
C LYS A 203 4.54 -0.47 -21.44
N GLN A 204 5.28 0.59 -21.15
CA GLN A 204 6.66 0.78 -21.62
C GLN A 204 7.68 0.00 -20.78
N ILE A 205 7.51 -0.05 -19.46
CA ILE A 205 8.46 -0.69 -18.53
C ILE A 205 8.84 -2.13 -18.95
N PRO A 206 7.90 -3.06 -19.23
CA PRO A 206 8.25 -4.46 -19.50
C PRO A 206 8.96 -4.69 -20.83
N VAL A 207 8.98 -3.72 -21.73
CA VAL A 207 9.64 -3.82 -23.03
C VAL A 207 10.91 -2.97 -23.14
N GLU A 208 11.19 -2.14 -22.12
CA GLU A 208 12.41 -1.33 -22.09
C GLU A 208 13.62 -2.17 -21.64
N THR A 209 14.72 -2.06 -22.35
CA THR A 209 15.97 -2.79 -22.09
C THR A 209 17.13 -1.87 -21.69
N ASP A 210 17.00 -0.58 -21.90
CA ASP A 210 17.97 0.42 -21.45
C ASP A 210 17.75 0.75 -19.97
N ALA A 211 18.76 0.46 -19.15
CA ALA A 211 18.65 0.64 -17.70
C ALA A 211 18.43 2.11 -17.27
N ALA A 212 18.99 3.08 -18.01
CA ALA A 212 18.79 4.49 -17.69
C ALA A 212 17.35 4.93 -18.00
N LYS A 213 16.81 4.52 -19.15
CA LYS A 213 15.42 4.77 -19.49
C LYS A 213 14.45 4.06 -18.56
N LEU A 214 14.76 2.83 -18.16
CA LEU A 214 13.96 2.11 -17.18
C LEU A 214 13.89 2.87 -15.85
N LYS A 215 15.04 3.41 -15.40
CA LYS A 215 15.08 4.27 -14.21
C LYS A 215 14.26 5.55 -14.38
N GLU A 216 14.29 6.18 -15.55
CA GLU A 216 13.45 7.34 -15.88
C GLU A 216 11.97 6.99 -15.80
N LEU A 217 11.53 5.87 -16.38
CA LEU A 217 10.13 5.41 -16.34
C LEU A 217 9.65 5.16 -14.91
N TYR A 218 10.45 4.49 -14.09
CA TYR A 218 10.11 4.30 -12.67
C TYR A 218 10.08 5.61 -11.90
N THR A 219 11.00 6.54 -12.19
CA THR A 219 11.00 7.86 -11.56
C THR A 219 9.71 8.63 -11.88
N GLU A 220 9.27 8.62 -13.13
CA GLU A 220 8.00 9.25 -13.51
C GLU A 220 6.78 8.55 -12.88
N ALA A 221 6.79 7.21 -12.79
CA ALA A 221 5.74 6.47 -12.08
C ALA A 221 5.66 6.86 -10.59
N VAL A 222 6.81 6.99 -9.92
CA VAL A 222 6.88 7.46 -8.52
C VAL A 222 6.39 8.89 -8.39
N LYS A 223 6.73 9.81 -9.31
CA LYS A 223 6.22 11.19 -9.30
C LYS A 223 4.70 11.23 -9.40
N ILE A 224 4.12 10.51 -10.35
CA ILE A 224 2.66 10.45 -10.53
C ILE A 224 2.01 9.92 -9.24
N TYR A 225 2.55 8.83 -8.66
CA TYR A 225 2.04 8.29 -7.41
C TYR A 225 2.08 9.32 -6.26
N LEU A 226 3.19 10.06 -6.11
CA LEU A 226 3.38 11.02 -5.02
C LEU A 226 2.54 12.29 -5.19
N ILE A 227 2.18 12.64 -6.42
CA ILE A 227 1.29 13.78 -6.71
C ILE A 227 -0.17 13.38 -6.54
N ASP A 228 -0.57 12.25 -7.11
CA ASP A 228 -1.96 11.84 -7.16
C ASP A 228 -2.40 11.05 -5.91
N VAL A 229 -1.46 10.40 -5.23
CA VAL A 229 -1.70 9.59 -4.01
C VAL A 229 -2.91 8.67 -4.16
N PRO A 230 -2.91 7.76 -5.15
CA PRO A 230 -4.03 6.85 -5.37
C PRO A 230 -4.24 5.87 -4.21
N SER A 231 -3.17 5.60 -3.49
CA SER A 231 -3.12 4.73 -2.31
C SER A 231 -1.99 5.16 -1.37
N PHE A 232 -1.94 4.58 -0.19
CA PHE A 232 -0.81 4.73 0.73
C PHE A 232 -0.55 3.41 1.45
N SER A 233 0.72 3.05 1.58
CA SER A 233 1.10 1.81 2.24
C SER A 233 1.09 1.99 3.75
N LEU A 234 0.34 1.15 4.46
CA LEU A 234 0.27 1.19 5.92
C LEU A 234 1.33 0.33 6.58
N MET A 235 1.65 -0.80 5.97
CA MET A 235 2.60 -1.76 6.54
C MET A 235 3.39 -2.48 5.46
N TYR A 236 4.57 -2.96 5.84
CA TYR A 236 5.44 -3.78 5.03
C TYR A 236 6.04 -4.88 5.89
N ARG A 237 5.95 -6.11 5.44
CA ARG A 237 6.62 -7.24 6.09
C ARG A 237 7.85 -7.62 5.26
N PRO A 238 9.06 -7.29 5.73
CA PRO A 238 10.28 -7.66 5.03
C PRO A 238 10.52 -9.17 5.08
N ASP A 239 10.05 -9.82 6.16
CA ASP A 239 10.26 -11.23 6.41
C ASP A 239 8.93 -11.99 6.45
N LYS A 240 8.96 -13.21 5.92
CA LYS A 240 7.88 -14.18 6.09
C LYS A 240 8.24 -15.11 7.24
N PHE A 241 7.26 -15.40 8.10
CA PHE A 241 7.43 -16.37 9.17
C PHE A 241 7.08 -17.76 8.67
N HIS A 242 8.00 -18.69 8.89
CA HIS A 242 7.81 -20.08 8.52
C HIS A 242 7.96 -20.94 9.79
N ALA A 243 7.02 -21.84 9.99
CA ALA A 243 7.12 -22.89 10.99
C ALA A 243 7.26 -24.23 10.23
N VAL A 244 8.38 -24.90 10.41
CA VAL A 244 8.63 -26.20 9.80
C VAL A 244 8.58 -27.30 10.85
N ASN A 245 8.05 -28.46 10.47
CA ASN A 245 8.02 -29.65 11.28
C ASN A 245 9.00 -30.67 10.70
N GLU A 246 10.11 -30.86 11.37
CA GLU A 246 11.19 -31.77 10.96
C GLU A 246 11.07 -33.19 11.50
N SER A 247 9.86 -33.66 11.77
CA SER A 247 9.66 -35.04 12.23
C SER A 247 9.80 -36.10 11.13
N VAL A 248 9.61 -35.74 9.87
CA VAL A 248 9.66 -36.64 8.72
C VAL A 248 10.71 -36.18 7.69
N TRP A 249 10.68 -34.90 7.38
CA TRP A 249 11.60 -34.26 6.46
C TRP A 249 12.46 -33.24 7.21
N THR A 250 13.73 -33.11 6.84
CA THR A 250 14.67 -32.12 7.37
C THR A 250 15.39 -31.41 6.25
N ASN A 251 16.36 -30.54 6.60
CA ASN A 251 17.12 -29.71 5.70
C ASN A 251 16.28 -28.64 4.98
N PHE A 252 15.27 -28.11 5.67
CA PHE A 252 14.56 -26.92 5.19
C PHE A 252 15.51 -25.72 5.13
N PRO A 253 15.38 -24.85 4.09
CA PRO A 253 16.14 -23.62 4.04
C PRO A 253 15.84 -22.72 5.25
N ASP A 254 16.86 -22.06 5.77
CA ASP A 254 16.73 -21.04 6.81
C ASP A 254 17.53 -19.77 6.44
N SER A 255 17.45 -18.74 7.27
CA SER A 255 18.13 -17.46 7.04
C SER A 255 19.65 -17.51 7.19
N GLU A 256 20.21 -18.59 7.79
CA GLU A 256 21.61 -18.71 8.14
C GLU A 256 22.37 -19.63 7.17
N ASP A 257 21.68 -20.46 6.39
CA ASP A 257 22.28 -21.47 5.52
C ASP A 257 22.89 -20.92 4.21
N GLY A 258 22.64 -19.64 3.90
CA GLY A 258 23.17 -18.95 2.74
C GLY A 258 22.51 -19.32 1.40
N ARG A 259 21.53 -20.22 1.40
CA ARG A 259 20.80 -20.60 0.17
C ARG A 259 19.90 -19.50 -0.36
N ASN A 260 19.43 -18.58 0.50
CA ASN A 260 18.48 -17.52 0.18
C ASN A 260 17.18 -18.04 -0.48
N ILE A 261 16.73 -19.22 -0.08
CA ILE A 261 15.51 -19.87 -0.57
C ILE A 261 14.50 -19.84 0.57
N PRO A 262 13.30 -19.26 0.35
CA PRO A 262 12.25 -19.34 1.35
C PRO A 262 11.75 -20.78 1.49
N PRO A 263 11.53 -21.28 2.72
CA PRO A 263 11.21 -22.68 2.95
C PRO A 263 9.84 -23.09 2.44
N SER A 264 8.94 -22.18 2.16
CA SER A 264 7.55 -22.51 1.81
C SER A 264 6.87 -21.54 0.82
N ASP A 265 7.58 -20.59 0.22
CA ASP A 265 6.97 -19.68 -0.76
C ASP A 265 6.91 -20.35 -2.13
N CYS A 266 5.69 -20.60 -2.59
CA CYS A 266 5.46 -21.23 -3.90
C CYS A 266 5.13 -20.23 -5.02
N THR A 267 4.89 -18.96 -4.72
CA THR A 267 4.44 -17.98 -5.71
C THR A 267 5.49 -17.69 -6.79
N ASP A 268 6.77 -17.70 -6.42
CA ASP A 268 7.88 -17.42 -7.33
C ASP A 268 8.66 -18.69 -7.74
N GLY A 269 8.17 -19.86 -7.39
CA GLY A 269 8.85 -21.14 -7.65
C GLY A 269 9.98 -21.46 -6.68
N TYR A 270 10.35 -20.57 -5.77
CA TYR A 270 11.42 -20.80 -4.79
C TYR A 270 11.11 -21.92 -3.81
N GLY A 271 9.86 -22.08 -3.40
CA GLY A 271 9.45 -23.20 -2.54
C GLY A 271 9.65 -24.56 -3.21
N ILE A 272 9.59 -24.62 -4.55
CA ILE A 272 9.94 -25.84 -5.30
C ILE A 272 11.43 -26.13 -5.17
N ALA A 273 12.29 -25.10 -5.23
CA ALA A 273 13.72 -25.27 -5.05
C ALA A 273 14.07 -25.87 -3.68
N ALA A 274 13.36 -25.46 -2.63
CA ALA A 274 13.52 -26.05 -1.29
C ALA A 274 13.24 -27.56 -1.26
N LEU A 275 12.27 -28.05 -2.03
CA LEU A 275 11.92 -29.47 -2.06
C LEU A 275 13.04 -30.40 -2.58
N TYR A 276 13.93 -29.88 -3.42
CA TYR A 276 15.05 -30.69 -3.96
C TYR A 276 16.10 -30.99 -2.90
N ASP A 277 16.18 -30.22 -1.84
CA ASP A 277 17.20 -30.34 -0.79
C ASP A 277 16.66 -31.05 0.46
N LEU A 278 15.36 -31.37 0.50
CA LEU A 278 14.79 -32.05 1.68
C LEU A 278 15.31 -33.49 1.78
N GLU A 279 15.57 -33.91 2.99
CA GLU A 279 16.04 -35.23 3.36
C GLU A 279 15.05 -35.92 4.31
N LEU A 280 14.93 -37.24 4.20
CA LEU A 280 14.17 -38.01 5.18
C LEU A 280 14.97 -38.12 6.48
N VAL A 281 14.32 -37.87 7.61
CA VAL A 281 14.94 -38.02 8.94
C VAL A 281 15.34 -39.45 9.23
N ASN A 282 14.53 -40.43 8.78
CA ASN A 282 14.80 -41.85 8.86
C ASN A 282 14.55 -42.47 7.47
N PRO A 283 15.55 -42.57 6.62
CA PRO A 283 15.41 -43.15 5.27
C PRO A 283 15.20 -44.67 5.27
#